data_654a8e5c3c64b72ac6170841a4c45e8f
#
_entry.id   654a8e5c3c64b72ac6170841a4c45e8f
#
_cell.length_a   1.000
_cell.length_b   1.000
_cell.length_c   1.000
_cell.angle_alpha   90.00
_cell.angle_beta   90.00
_cell.angle_gamma   90.00
#
_symmetry.space_group_name_H-M   'P 1'
#
loop_
_entity.id
_entity.type
_entity.pdbx_description
1 polymer ?
#
loop_
_entity_poly.entity_id
_entity_poly.type
_entity_poly.pdbx_seq_one_letter_code
_entity_poly.pdbx_strand_id
1 'polypeptide(L)'
;MADTIRTETGLVDQTTGIFRDGQPDNSITAQDMRDFIVSTKFLGMSEMSWEFVYDGQYTDSSTTLSIADGVRTQLTIAPNPGEDLKYPPSAPGCWDEVSNTIQPPGLNSFGFIRLSFLSYPNSSNIRFDLEMDISATGQDNTIYEQTSVFAKGAGSSNTEGFNFIIPLFCGQDFVDNGGRFYITPTGGTIEVFRTTLTMFKAFAPNPAA
;
A
#
# COMPACT_ATOMS: atom_id res chain seq x y z
N MET A 1 31.06 -11.31 20.59
CA MET A 1 31.15 -10.49 19.37
C MET A 1 29.72 -10.27 18.89
N ALA A 2 29.36 -9.07 18.45
CA ALA A 2 28.00 -8.81 17.97
C ALA A 2 27.83 -9.41 16.57
N ASP A 3 26.64 -9.93 16.26
CA ASP A 3 26.33 -10.48 14.93
C ASP A 3 26.20 -9.31 13.94
N THR A 4 26.70 -9.51 12.72
CA THR A 4 26.73 -8.48 11.67
C THR A 4 25.75 -8.87 10.56
N ILE A 5 24.82 -7.97 10.23
CA ILE A 5 23.95 -8.13 9.06
C ILE A 5 24.78 -7.81 7.82
N ARG A 6 24.81 -8.73 6.87
CA ARG A 6 25.56 -8.62 5.60
C ARG A 6 24.60 -8.53 4.43
N THR A 7 25.01 -7.83 3.38
CA THR A 7 24.32 -7.83 2.09
C THR A 7 24.50 -9.18 1.39
N GLU A 8 23.69 -9.45 0.36
CA GLU A 8 23.87 -10.65 -0.47
C GLU A 8 25.29 -10.72 -1.04
N THR A 9 25.82 -9.62 -1.59
CA THR A 9 27.19 -9.53 -2.07
C THR A 9 28.21 -9.86 -0.98
N GLY A 10 28.03 -9.36 0.23
CA GLY A 10 28.89 -9.67 1.37
C GLY A 10 28.84 -11.14 1.83
N LEU A 11 27.81 -11.88 1.42
CA LEU A 11 27.69 -13.32 1.71
C LEU A 11 28.34 -14.18 0.62
N VAL A 12 28.08 -13.88 -0.67
CA VAL A 12 28.36 -14.82 -1.78
C VAL A 12 29.30 -14.27 -2.87
N ASP A 13 29.80 -13.04 -2.74
CA ASP A 13 30.77 -12.50 -3.70
C ASP A 13 32.02 -13.41 -3.80
N GLN A 14 32.42 -13.77 -5.02
CA GLN A 14 33.49 -14.74 -5.26
C GLN A 14 34.89 -14.23 -4.86
N THR A 15 35.04 -12.96 -4.53
CA THR A 15 36.32 -12.38 -4.12
C THR A 15 36.35 -12.09 -2.61
N THR A 16 35.26 -11.54 -2.05
CA THR A 16 35.22 -11.03 -0.69
C THR A 16 34.15 -11.67 0.18
N GLY A 17 33.20 -12.40 -0.41
CA GLY A 17 32.08 -13.04 0.31
C GLY A 17 32.57 -14.13 1.26
N ILE A 18 31.81 -14.36 2.32
CA ILE A 18 32.13 -15.39 3.32
C ILE A 18 31.90 -16.83 2.81
N PHE A 19 31.10 -17.00 1.76
CA PHE A 19 30.80 -18.29 1.13
C PHE A 19 31.31 -18.38 -0.31
N ARG A 20 32.49 -17.82 -0.60
CA ARG A 20 33.10 -17.89 -1.95
C ARG A 20 33.71 -19.25 -2.24
N ASP A 21 33.78 -19.59 -3.51
CA ASP A 21 34.41 -20.83 -3.96
C ASP A 21 35.93 -20.84 -3.69
N GLY A 22 36.49 -22.05 -3.50
CA GLY A 22 37.93 -22.24 -3.32
C GLY A 22 38.51 -21.77 -1.98
N GLN A 23 37.64 -21.56 -0.98
CA GLN A 23 38.14 -21.27 0.37
C GLN A 23 38.88 -22.45 0.98
N PRO A 24 39.92 -22.20 1.80
CA PRO A 24 40.55 -23.25 2.58
C PRO A 24 39.59 -23.95 3.51
N ASP A 25 39.84 -25.23 3.79
CA ASP A 25 39.09 -25.99 4.77
C ASP A 25 39.05 -25.26 6.13
N ASN A 26 37.90 -25.25 6.78
CA ASN A 26 37.63 -24.55 8.06
C ASN A 26 37.77 -23.03 8.02
N SER A 27 37.73 -22.41 6.85
CA SER A 27 37.74 -20.93 6.74
C SER A 27 36.43 -20.28 7.16
N ILE A 28 35.30 -20.99 7.13
CA ILE A 28 34.01 -20.51 7.59
C ILE A 28 33.96 -20.67 9.11
N THR A 29 33.83 -19.55 9.80
CA THR A 29 33.81 -19.52 11.27
C THR A 29 32.40 -19.63 11.82
N ALA A 30 32.27 -19.91 13.12
CA ALA A 30 30.99 -19.86 13.80
C ALA A 30 30.37 -18.45 13.77
N GLN A 31 31.18 -17.38 13.65
CA GLN A 31 30.70 -16.01 13.49
C GLN A 31 30.11 -15.83 12.08
N ASP A 32 30.75 -16.34 11.03
CA ASP A 32 30.24 -16.24 9.65
C ASP A 32 28.89 -16.94 9.51
N MET A 33 28.72 -18.09 10.20
CA MET A 33 27.43 -18.79 10.24
C MET A 33 26.34 -17.98 10.97
N ARG A 34 26.69 -17.31 12.05
CA ARG A 34 25.73 -16.42 12.74
C ARG A 34 25.37 -15.22 11.88
N ASP A 35 26.35 -14.58 11.27
CA ASP A 35 26.15 -13.46 10.35
C ASP A 35 25.25 -13.87 9.17
N PHE A 36 25.42 -15.07 8.62
CA PHE A 36 24.56 -15.63 7.59
C PHE A 36 23.10 -15.78 8.08
N ILE A 37 22.91 -16.41 9.23
CA ILE A 37 21.57 -16.63 9.80
C ILE A 37 20.85 -15.29 10.06
N VAL A 38 21.56 -14.32 10.64
CA VAL A 38 20.99 -13.00 10.93
C VAL A 38 20.67 -12.24 9.64
N SER A 39 21.56 -12.32 8.64
CA SER A 39 21.38 -11.66 7.35
C SER A 39 20.22 -12.24 6.57
N THR A 40 20.11 -13.57 6.48
CA THR A 40 19.00 -14.25 5.78
C THR A 40 17.66 -13.97 6.46
N LYS A 41 17.63 -13.97 7.79
CA LYS A 41 16.45 -13.59 8.55
C LYS A 41 16.05 -12.13 8.31
N PHE A 42 17.03 -11.23 8.31
CA PHE A 42 16.79 -9.81 8.03
C PHE A 42 16.31 -9.56 6.60
N LEU A 43 16.96 -10.18 5.60
CA LEU A 43 16.56 -10.09 4.19
C LEU A 43 15.14 -10.63 3.98
N GLY A 44 14.84 -11.83 4.52
CA GLY A 44 13.50 -12.40 4.42
C GLY A 44 12.41 -11.59 5.12
N MET A 45 12.73 -10.91 6.23
CA MET A 45 11.78 -10.04 6.94
C MET A 45 11.63 -8.65 6.29
N SER A 46 12.67 -8.16 5.60
CA SER A 46 12.59 -6.87 4.88
C SER A 46 11.75 -6.94 3.61
N GLU A 47 11.51 -8.15 3.11
CA GLU A 47 10.72 -8.38 1.89
C GLU A 47 9.20 -8.46 2.12
N MET A 48 8.78 -8.55 3.38
CA MET A 48 7.37 -8.62 3.75
C MET A 48 7.01 -7.52 4.73
N SER A 49 6.16 -6.62 4.29
CA SER A 49 5.59 -5.60 5.18
C SER A 49 4.11 -5.38 4.86
N TRP A 50 3.38 -4.91 5.86
CA TRP A 50 2.02 -4.47 5.67
C TRP A 50 1.74 -3.24 6.54
N GLU A 51 0.81 -2.44 6.08
CA GLU A 51 0.28 -1.29 6.79
C GLU A 51 -1.23 -1.27 6.66
N PHE A 52 -1.90 -0.97 7.76
CA PHE A 52 -3.32 -0.74 7.83
C PHE A 52 -3.56 0.69 8.29
N VAL A 53 -4.31 1.44 7.50
CA VAL A 53 -4.68 2.83 7.76
C VAL A 53 -6.19 2.90 7.86
N TYR A 54 -6.70 3.50 8.93
CA TYR A 54 -8.11 3.73 9.16
C TYR A 54 -8.41 5.22 9.15
N ASP A 55 -9.48 5.62 8.46
CA ASP A 55 -9.90 7.00 8.40
C ASP A 55 -10.56 7.45 9.71
N GLY A 56 -9.91 8.35 10.42
CA GLY A 56 -10.39 8.95 11.67
C GLY A 56 -11.30 10.16 11.47
N GLN A 57 -11.46 10.66 10.25
CA GLN A 57 -12.30 11.84 9.96
C GLN A 57 -13.74 11.45 9.63
N TYR A 58 -13.92 10.52 8.71
CA TYR A 58 -15.24 10.07 8.23
C TYR A 58 -15.56 8.70 8.81
N THR A 59 -15.94 8.71 10.10
CA THR A 59 -16.02 7.46 10.89
C THR A 59 -17.39 6.78 10.88
N ASP A 60 -18.44 7.52 10.51
CA ASP A 60 -19.81 6.99 10.47
C ASP A 60 -20.70 7.75 9.49
N SER A 61 -21.96 7.36 9.38
CA SER A 61 -22.94 7.96 8.46
C SER A 61 -23.34 9.40 8.80
N SER A 62 -22.89 9.97 9.90
CA SER A 62 -23.10 11.38 10.26
C SER A 62 -21.89 12.26 9.92
N THR A 63 -20.73 11.63 9.64
CA THR A 63 -19.50 12.29 9.21
C THR A 63 -19.03 11.63 7.93
N THR A 64 -19.41 12.17 6.78
CA THR A 64 -19.16 11.57 5.47
C THR A 64 -18.37 12.48 4.55
N LEU A 65 -17.60 11.90 3.65
CA LEU A 65 -17.10 12.56 2.46
C LEU A 65 -18.21 12.54 1.40
N SER A 66 -18.82 13.71 1.16
CA SER A 66 -19.86 13.86 0.14
C SER A 66 -19.23 14.07 -1.23
N ILE A 67 -19.57 13.22 -2.20
CA ILE A 67 -19.04 13.28 -3.56
C ILE A 67 -20.17 13.54 -4.54
N ALA A 68 -20.14 14.70 -5.19
CA ALA A 68 -21.18 15.15 -6.09
C ALA A 68 -21.23 14.38 -7.41
N ASP A 69 -22.40 14.31 -8.01
CA ASP A 69 -22.64 13.67 -9.32
C ASP A 69 -21.68 14.19 -10.40
N GLY A 70 -21.02 13.29 -11.09
CA GLY A 70 -20.09 13.60 -12.17
C GLY A 70 -18.77 14.26 -11.73
N VAL A 71 -18.54 14.45 -10.42
CA VAL A 71 -17.32 15.10 -9.92
C VAL A 71 -16.30 14.05 -9.50
N ARG A 72 -15.16 14.01 -10.20
CA ARG A 72 -14.02 13.19 -9.83
C ARG A 72 -13.37 13.73 -8.56
N THR A 73 -13.52 13.02 -7.47
CA THR A 73 -13.08 13.48 -6.14
C THR A 73 -12.03 12.53 -5.58
N GLN A 74 -10.92 13.07 -5.09
CA GLN A 74 -9.90 12.28 -4.40
C GLN A 74 -10.44 11.78 -3.07
N LEU A 75 -10.26 10.48 -2.80
CA LEU A 75 -10.46 9.93 -1.47
C LEU A 75 -9.36 10.43 -0.54
N THR A 76 -9.79 11.05 0.54
CA THR A 76 -8.91 11.48 1.62
C THR A 76 -9.05 10.54 2.80
N ILE A 77 -7.93 10.18 3.40
CA ILE A 77 -7.89 9.36 4.62
C ILE A 77 -7.04 10.13 5.64
N ALA A 78 -7.67 10.59 6.71
CA ALA A 78 -6.97 11.15 7.85
C ALA A 78 -6.68 10.01 8.85
N PRO A 79 -5.43 9.53 8.96
CA PRO A 79 -5.11 8.39 9.80
C PRO A 79 -5.52 8.61 11.25
N ASN A 80 -6.00 7.55 11.90
CA ASN A 80 -6.26 7.55 13.33
C ASN A 80 -5.08 6.91 14.06
N PRO A 81 -4.21 7.69 14.72
CA PRO A 81 -2.95 7.18 15.30
C PRO A 81 -3.14 6.04 16.32
N GLY A 82 -4.34 5.85 16.85
CA GLY A 82 -4.66 4.77 17.78
C GLY A 82 -5.07 3.46 17.10
N GLU A 83 -5.38 3.50 15.81
CA GLU A 83 -5.94 2.37 15.05
C GLU A 83 -5.07 1.97 13.85
N ASP A 84 -4.14 2.84 13.45
CA ASP A 84 -3.21 2.54 12.37
C ASP A 84 -2.15 1.55 12.82
N LEU A 85 -1.97 0.50 12.03
CA LEU A 85 -1.05 -0.60 12.34
C LEU A 85 -0.11 -0.83 11.17
N LYS A 86 1.16 -1.06 11.47
CA LYS A 86 2.15 -1.49 10.47
C LYS A 86 3.09 -2.57 10.99
N TYR A 87 3.55 -3.41 10.09
CA TYR A 87 4.51 -4.45 10.43
C TYR A 87 5.59 -4.59 9.34
N PRO A 88 6.86 -4.66 9.72
CA PRO A 88 7.37 -4.40 11.08
C PRO A 88 7.13 -2.93 11.49
N PRO A 89 7.07 -2.62 12.79
CA PRO A 89 6.81 -1.25 13.27
C PRO A 89 7.80 -0.20 12.75
N SER A 90 9.02 -0.63 12.41
CA SER A 90 10.08 0.21 11.82
C SER A 90 9.96 0.38 10.30
N ALA A 91 9.00 -0.29 9.64
CA ALA A 91 8.82 -0.13 8.20
C ALA A 91 8.43 1.32 7.86
N PRO A 92 8.91 1.87 6.71
CA PRO A 92 8.38 3.12 6.20
C PRO A 92 6.87 3.02 6.04
N GLY A 93 6.15 4.10 6.35
CA GLY A 93 4.72 4.19 6.09
C GLY A 93 4.45 4.14 4.58
N CYS A 94 3.33 3.52 4.21
CA CYS A 94 2.87 3.45 2.82
C CYS A 94 1.81 4.51 2.50
N TRP A 95 1.41 5.30 3.49
CA TRP A 95 0.44 6.38 3.34
C TRP A 95 1.04 7.72 3.77
N ASP A 96 0.90 8.73 2.90
CA ASP A 96 1.21 10.12 3.20
C ASP A 96 -0.10 10.89 3.41
N GLU A 97 -0.38 11.24 4.65
CA GLU A 97 -1.59 11.96 5.05
C GLU A 97 -1.65 13.40 4.54
N VAL A 98 -0.50 14.01 4.26
CA VAL A 98 -0.44 15.40 3.79
C VAL A 98 -0.89 15.51 2.35
N SER A 99 -0.40 14.62 1.50
CA SER A 99 -0.76 14.57 0.07
C SER A 99 -1.92 13.63 -0.23
N ASN A 100 -2.37 12.85 0.75
CA ASN A 100 -3.33 11.75 0.58
C ASN A 100 -2.93 10.79 -0.54
N THR A 101 -1.66 10.34 -0.47
CA THR A 101 -1.09 9.44 -1.48
C THR A 101 -0.55 8.17 -0.86
N ILE A 102 -0.65 7.10 -1.63
CA ILE A 102 0.06 5.86 -1.34
C ILE A 102 1.50 6.05 -1.73
N GLN A 103 2.40 5.75 -0.79
CA GLN A 103 3.83 5.76 -1.01
C GLN A 103 4.30 4.35 -1.35
N PRO A 104 4.82 4.11 -2.56
CA PRO A 104 5.27 2.78 -2.93
C PRO A 104 6.53 2.39 -2.12
N PRO A 105 6.69 1.10 -1.81
CA PRO A 105 7.83 0.65 -1.03
C PRO A 105 9.17 0.69 -1.76
N GLY A 106 9.18 1.00 -3.05
CA GLY A 106 10.37 1.15 -3.88
C GLY A 106 10.18 0.66 -5.31
N LEU A 107 11.09 1.04 -6.20
CA LEU A 107 11.07 0.66 -7.61
C LEU A 107 11.10 -0.86 -7.78
N ASN A 108 10.34 -1.37 -8.75
CA ASN A 108 10.16 -2.79 -9.04
C ASN A 108 9.58 -3.63 -7.89
N SER A 109 9.07 -3.01 -6.85
CA SER A 109 8.34 -3.73 -5.80
C SER A 109 7.00 -4.22 -6.34
N PHE A 110 6.54 -5.34 -5.79
CA PHE A 110 5.23 -5.90 -6.05
C PHE A 110 4.44 -6.03 -4.75
N GLY A 111 3.14 -5.84 -4.84
CA GLY A 111 2.27 -5.99 -3.69
C GLY A 111 0.81 -5.91 -4.08
N PHE A 112 -0.04 -5.70 -3.12
CA PHE A 112 -1.44 -5.38 -3.36
C PHE A 112 -1.97 -4.40 -2.31
N ILE A 113 -2.95 -3.63 -2.72
CA ILE A 113 -3.73 -2.76 -1.86
C ILE A 113 -5.12 -3.36 -1.72
N ARG A 114 -5.62 -3.36 -0.52
CA ARG A 114 -7.04 -3.53 -0.23
C ARG A 114 -7.59 -2.19 0.22
N LEU A 115 -8.48 -1.60 -0.58
CA LEU A 115 -9.26 -0.42 -0.23
C LEU A 115 -10.68 -0.86 0.13
N SER A 116 -11.19 -0.44 1.27
CA SER A 116 -12.58 -0.70 1.67
C SER A 116 -13.21 0.56 2.21
N PHE A 117 -14.48 0.74 1.97
CA PHE A 117 -15.28 1.82 2.56
C PHE A 117 -16.76 1.46 2.63
N LEU A 118 -17.48 2.18 3.45
CA LEU A 118 -18.92 2.17 3.46
C LEU A 118 -19.45 3.38 2.68
N SER A 119 -20.56 3.21 1.96
CA SER A 119 -21.16 4.29 1.20
C SER A 119 -22.66 4.09 1.06
N TYR A 120 -23.38 5.20 0.90
CA TYR A 120 -24.78 5.20 0.51
C TYR A 120 -25.04 6.30 -0.52
N PRO A 121 -25.96 6.05 -1.48
CA PRO A 121 -26.34 7.04 -2.47
C PRO A 121 -27.48 7.92 -1.98
N ASN A 122 -27.60 9.13 -2.51
CA ASN A 122 -28.71 10.02 -2.23
C ASN A 122 -29.93 9.82 -3.14
N SER A 123 -29.78 9.04 -4.22
CA SER A 123 -30.87 8.65 -5.11
C SER A 123 -30.71 7.17 -5.56
N SER A 124 -31.71 6.62 -6.23
CA SER A 124 -31.67 5.26 -6.75
C SER A 124 -30.89 5.18 -8.08
N ASN A 125 -30.39 3.98 -8.41
CA ASN A 125 -29.70 3.69 -9.65
C ASN A 125 -28.37 4.47 -9.86
N ILE A 126 -27.68 4.76 -8.76
CA ILE A 126 -26.34 5.36 -8.81
C ILE A 126 -25.30 4.26 -9.04
N ARG A 127 -24.33 4.60 -9.84
CA ARG A 127 -23.04 3.89 -9.97
C ARG A 127 -21.90 4.85 -9.65
N PHE A 128 -20.74 4.32 -9.41
CA PHE A 128 -19.51 5.09 -9.33
C PHE A 128 -18.34 4.35 -9.96
N ASP A 129 -17.38 5.11 -10.45
CA ASP A 129 -16.10 4.61 -10.92
C ASP A 129 -15.06 4.90 -9.84
N LEU A 130 -14.32 3.87 -9.43
CA LEU A 130 -13.14 3.96 -8.57
C LEU A 130 -11.92 3.88 -9.45
N GLU A 131 -11.04 4.85 -9.34
CA GLU A 131 -9.77 4.92 -10.07
C GLU A 131 -8.59 4.99 -9.13
N MET A 132 -7.45 4.43 -9.54
CA MET A 132 -6.14 4.69 -8.93
C MET A 132 -5.24 5.32 -9.97
N ASP A 133 -4.78 6.53 -9.71
CA ASP A 133 -3.92 7.33 -10.59
C ASP A 133 -2.55 7.53 -9.95
N ILE A 134 -1.49 7.39 -10.75
CA ILE A 134 -0.09 7.52 -10.33
C ILE A 134 0.65 8.68 -11.01
N SER A 135 -0.07 9.57 -11.68
CA SER A 135 0.54 10.77 -12.27
C SER A 135 0.79 11.86 -11.22
N ALA A 136 1.70 12.77 -11.51
CA ALA A 136 1.99 13.93 -10.66
C ALA A 136 0.76 14.82 -10.45
N THR A 137 -0.10 14.92 -11.46
CA THR A 137 -1.31 15.75 -11.46
C THR A 137 -2.55 15.00 -10.95
N GLY A 138 -2.48 13.65 -10.87
CA GLY A 138 -3.62 12.80 -10.54
C GLY A 138 -4.67 12.73 -11.66
N GLN A 139 -4.30 12.94 -12.93
CA GLN A 139 -5.25 13.02 -14.04
C GLN A 139 -4.88 12.21 -15.29
N ASP A 140 -3.63 11.75 -15.40
CA ASP A 140 -3.10 11.32 -16.69
C ASP A 140 -2.54 9.89 -16.71
N ASN A 141 -2.51 9.17 -15.58
CA ASN A 141 -1.95 7.83 -15.52
C ASN A 141 -2.73 6.93 -14.55
N THR A 142 -3.94 6.57 -14.99
CA THR A 142 -4.80 5.63 -14.24
C THR A 142 -4.35 4.20 -14.48
N ILE A 143 -3.95 3.52 -13.41
CA ILE A 143 -3.47 2.12 -13.44
C ILE A 143 -4.54 1.12 -12.99
N TYR A 144 -5.63 1.59 -12.43
CA TYR A 144 -6.76 0.78 -12.01
C TYR A 144 -8.05 1.57 -12.17
N GLU A 145 -9.08 0.92 -12.71
CA GLU A 145 -10.43 1.47 -12.84
C GLU A 145 -11.45 0.36 -12.63
N GLN A 146 -12.46 0.63 -11.83
CA GLN A 146 -13.58 -0.29 -11.61
C GLN A 146 -14.87 0.46 -11.40
N THR A 147 -15.89 0.14 -12.19
CA THR A 147 -17.27 0.61 -11.97
C THR A 147 -17.97 -0.27 -10.95
N SER A 148 -18.66 0.36 -10.01
CA SER A 148 -19.51 -0.29 -9.01
C SER A 148 -20.93 0.32 -9.03
N VAL A 149 -21.92 -0.49 -8.68
CA VAL A 149 -23.34 -0.10 -8.68
C VAL A 149 -23.91 -0.35 -7.29
N PHE A 150 -24.70 0.58 -6.79
CA PHE A 150 -25.45 0.37 -5.56
C PHE A 150 -26.63 -0.59 -5.82
N ALA A 151 -26.69 -1.65 -5.05
CA ALA A 151 -27.77 -2.64 -5.12
C ALA A 151 -29.01 -2.19 -4.32
N LYS A 152 -28.80 -1.34 -3.31
CA LYS A 152 -29.84 -0.79 -2.45
C LYS A 152 -30.29 0.59 -2.93
N GLY A 153 -31.46 1.02 -2.45
CA GLY A 153 -31.97 2.37 -2.72
C GLY A 153 -31.25 3.47 -1.97
N ALA A 154 -31.74 4.69 -2.10
CA ALA A 154 -31.17 5.88 -1.50
C ALA A 154 -31.21 5.92 0.04
N GLY A 155 -30.28 6.68 0.63
CA GLY A 155 -30.25 7.06 2.03
C GLY A 155 -29.38 6.20 2.94
N SER A 156 -29.02 6.74 4.10
CA SER A 156 -28.10 6.14 5.06
C SER A 156 -28.53 4.77 5.62
N SER A 157 -29.84 4.48 5.62
CA SER A 157 -30.35 3.15 5.99
C SER A 157 -29.98 2.06 4.98
N ASN A 158 -29.57 2.44 3.78
CA ASN A 158 -29.18 1.55 2.68
C ASN A 158 -27.67 1.55 2.43
N THR A 159 -26.88 1.75 3.48
CA THR A 159 -25.42 1.68 3.41
C THR A 159 -24.95 0.34 2.86
N GLU A 160 -23.99 0.40 1.95
CA GLU A 160 -23.31 -0.75 1.34
C GLU A 160 -21.79 -0.68 1.60
N GLY A 161 -21.19 -1.86 1.73
CA GLY A 161 -19.74 -1.98 1.86
C GLY A 161 -19.10 -2.31 0.52
N PHE A 162 -18.07 -1.58 0.17
CA PHE A 162 -17.26 -1.81 -1.02
C PHE A 162 -15.87 -2.25 -0.61
N ASN A 163 -15.29 -3.17 -1.39
CA ASN A 163 -13.98 -3.74 -1.11
C ASN A 163 -13.27 -4.05 -2.42
N PHE A 164 -12.11 -3.44 -2.62
CA PHE A 164 -11.32 -3.54 -3.83
C PHE A 164 -9.95 -4.11 -3.48
N ILE A 165 -9.48 -5.07 -4.27
CA ILE A 165 -8.13 -5.63 -4.16
C ILE A 165 -7.41 -5.28 -5.45
N ILE A 166 -6.35 -4.49 -5.33
CA ILE A 166 -5.63 -3.90 -6.44
C ILE A 166 -4.20 -4.44 -6.41
N PRO A 167 -3.82 -5.30 -7.37
CA PRO A 167 -2.43 -5.71 -7.50
C PRO A 167 -1.59 -4.53 -7.97
N LEU A 168 -0.39 -4.39 -7.40
CA LEU A 168 0.52 -3.31 -7.69
C LEU A 168 1.85 -3.82 -8.19
N PHE A 169 2.34 -3.16 -9.22
CA PHE A 169 3.75 -3.17 -9.62
C PHE A 169 4.27 -1.73 -9.56
N CYS A 170 5.31 -1.50 -8.77
CA CYS A 170 5.82 -0.16 -8.52
C CYS A 170 6.85 0.23 -9.59
N GLY A 171 6.37 0.78 -10.70
CA GLY A 171 7.20 1.44 -11.71
C GLY A 171 7.67 2.83 -11.28
N GLN A 172 8.47 3.49 -12.12
CA GLN A 172 9.09 4.77 -11.81
C GLN A 172 8.05 5.87 -11.52
N ASP A 173 7.01 6.00 -12.34
CA ASP A 173 5.97 7.02 -12.14
C ASP A 173 5.27 6.88 -10.79
N PHE A 174 5.02 5.65 -10.34
CA PHE A 174 4.43 5.41 -9.04
C PHE A 174 5.39 5.77 -7.90
N VAL A 175 6.68 5.48 -8.05
CA VAL A 175 7.71 5.83 -7.05
C VAL A 175 7.86 7.34 -6.93
N ASP A 176 7.83 8.06 -8.05
CA ASP A 176 8.05 9.49 -8.08
C ASP A 176 6.82 10.29 -7.60
N ASN A 177 5.61 9.81 -7.87
CA ASN A 177 4.38 10.58 -7.68
C ASN A 177 3.46 10.04 -6.58
N GLY A 178 3.67 8.81 -6.13
CA GLY A 178 2.70 8.08 -5.30
C GLY A 178 1.44 7.68 -6.07
N GLY A 179 0.48 7.10 -5.35
CA GLY A 179 -0.81 6.72 -5.92
C GLY A 179 -1.97 7.44 -5.21
N ARG A 180 -2.98 7.84 -5.96
CA ARG A 180 -4.20 8.49 -5.46
C ARG A 180 -5.42 7.73 -5.86
N PHE A 181 -6.37 7.62 -4.95
CA PHE A 181 -7.69 7.08 -5.27
C PHE A 181 -8.67 8.20 -5.58
N TYR A 182 -9.46 8.00 -6.63
CA TYR A 182 -10.55 8.91 -7.00
C TYR A 182 -11.84 8.13 -7.14
N ILE A 183 -12.94 8.79 -6.79
CA ILE A 183 -14.30 8.29 -7.04
C ILE A 183 -15.05 9.32 -7.87
N THR A 184 -15.76 8.82 -8.89
CA THR A 184 -16.64 9.63 -9.74
C THR A 184 -18.03 8.99 -9.76
N PRO A 185 -19.02 9.52 -9.03
CA PRO A 185 -20.39 9.03 -9.08
C PRO A 185 -21.08 9.43 -10.39
N THR A 186 -22.05 8.64 -10.81
CA THR A 186 -22.93 8.93 -11.95
C THR A 186 -24.38 8.63 -11.55
N GLY A 187 -25.26 9.63 -11.73
CA GLY A 187 -26.68 9.55 -11.44
C GLY A 187 -27.10 10.13 -10.10
N GLY A 188 -26.14 10.69 -9.34
CA GLY A 188 -26.38 11.40 -8.08
C GLY A 188 -25.18 11.40 -7.16
N THR A 189 -25.34 12.08 -6.03
CA THR A 189 -24.32 12.19 -4.98
C THR A 189 -24.21 10.89 -4.19
N ILE A 190 -23.00 10.55 -3.76
CA ILE A 190 -22.74 9.47 -2.79
C ILE A 190 -22.06 10.03 -1.55
N GLU A 191 -22.29 9.35 -0.43
CA GLU A 191 -21.66 9.63 0.84
C GLU A 191 -20.73 8.48 1.20
N VAL A 192 -19.44 8.77 1.45
CA VAL A 192 -18.41 7.78 1.74
C VAL A 192 -17.90 7.96 3.16
N PHE A 193 -17.71 6.87 3.88
CA PHE A 193 -17.18 6.86 5.25
C PHE A 193 -16.55 5.52 5.61
N ARG A 194 -15.86 5.45 6.75
CA ARG A 194 -15.12 4.26 7.22
C ARG A 194 -14.15 3.73 6.18
N THR A 195 -13.44 4.62 5.54
CA THR A 195 -12.42 4.21 4.59
C THR A 195 -11.27 3.52 5.32
N THR A 196 -10.87 2.37 4.82
CA THR A 196 -9.70 1.64 5.30
C THR A 196 -8.82 1.26 4.15
N LEU A 197 -7.53 1.39 4.36
CA LEU A 197 -6.51 1.00 3.40
C LEU A 197 -5.60 -0.04 4.05
N THR A 198 -5.41 -1.18 3.40
CA THR A 198 -4.38 -2.14 3.78
C THR A 198 -3.44 -2.32 2.62
N MET A 199 -2.16 -2.11 2.83
CA MET A 199 -1.14 -2.33 1.83
C MET A 199 -0.25 -3.49 2.26
N PHE A 200 -0.05 -4.43 1.34
CA PHE A 200 0.88 -5.54 1.49
C PHE A 200 1.99 -5.40 0.46
N LYS A 201 3.21 -5.48 0.93
CA LYS A 201 4.41 -5.62 0.11
C LYS A 201 4.77 -7.09 0.06
N ALA A 202 4.64 -7.70 -1.10
CA ALA A 202 4.93 -9.12 -1.29
C ALA A 202 6.41 -9.36 -1.67
N PHE A 203 7.04 -8.41 -2.36
CA PHE A 203 8.41 -8.50 -2.82
C PHE A 203 8.99 -7.11 -3.03
N ALA A 204 10.18 -6.85 -2.53
CA ALA A 204 10.97 -5.71 -2.97
C ALA A 204 12.30 -6.28 -3.45
N PRO A 205 12.71 -6.00 -4.68
CA PRO A 205 14.09 -6.23 -5.04
C PRO A 205 14.95 -5.46 -4.05
N ASN A 206 16.00 -6.09 -3.58
CA ASN A 206 17.01 -5.44 -2.76
C ASN A 206 17.35 -4.09 -3.42
N PRO A 207 17.22 -2.94 -2.73
CA PRO A 207 17.66 -1.70 -3.32
C PRO A 207 19.14 -1.86 -3.60
N ALA A 208 19.42 -1.96 -4.86
CA ALA A 208 20.69 -2.06 -5.55
C ALA A 208 21.94 -2.16 -4.71
N ALA A 209 22.61 -3.19 -5.02
CA ALA A 209 24.06 -3.15 -5.07
C ALA A 209 24.58 -1.91 -5.82
#